data_666172bc8bcd158752f24f3ce8a2a551
#
_entry.id   666172bc8bcd158752f24f3ce8a2a551
#
_cell.length_a   1.000
_cell.length_b   1.000
_cell.length_c   1.000
_cell.angle_alpha   90.00
_cell.angle_beta   90.00
_cell.angle_gamma   90.00
#
_symmetry.space_group_name_H-M   'P 1'
#
loop_
_entity.id
_entity.type
_entity.pdbx_description
1 polymer ?
#
loop_
_entity_poly.entity_id
_entity_poly.type
_entity_poly.pdbx_seq_one_letter_code
_entity_poly.pdbx_strand_id
1 'polypeptide(L)'
;MTVEEAVRTLGKCIQADPRYQQYQQAKQNNDADTALQEQIGAFNMKRMSYQRKMDEDPEENAEALQTLEKELDALYTEILKNPNMVAFQEAKNKMDSMTKQIDAIITL
;
A
#
# COMPACT_ATOMS: atom_id res chain seq x y z
N MET A 1 -7.66 -10.88 34.60
CA MET A 1 -7.62 -9.91 33.49
C MET A 1 -8.92 -9.98 32.71
N THR A 2 -9.55 -8.85 32.46
CA THR A 2 -10.75 -8.80 31.61
C THR A 2 -10.35 -8.88 30.12
N VAL A 3 -11.33 -9.14 29.26
CA VAL A 3 -11.12 -9.14 27.80
C VAL A 3 -10.56 -7.78 27.36
N GLU A 4 -11.15 -6.69 27.87
CA GLU A 4 -10.72 -5.32 27.54
C GLU A 4 -9.27 -5.06 27.97
N GLU A 5 -8.89 -5.50 29.16
CA GLU A 5 -7.51 -5.37 29.65
C GLU A 5 -6.54 -6.18 28.77
N ALA A 6 -6.92 -7.39 28.38
CA ALA A 6 -6.12 -8.25 27.51
C ALA A 6 -5.92 -7.61 26.14
N VAL A 7 -6.96 -7.00 25.57
CA VAL A 7 -6.88 -6.30 24.27
C VAL A 7 -5.95 -5.09 24.37
N ARG A 8 -6.04 -4.30 25.45
CA ARG A 8 -5.14 -3.16 25.67
C ARG A 8 -3.69 -3.62 25.81
N THR A 9 -3.46 -4.72 26.53
CA THR A 9 -2.12 -5.31 26.66
C THR A 9 -1.59 -5.75 25.29
N LEU A 10 -2.43 -6.41 24.49
CA LEU A 10 -2.07 -6.79 23.12
C LEU A 10 -1.69 -5.57 22.28
N GLY A 11 -2.48 -4.49 22.36
CA GLY A 11 -2.19 -3.24 21.65
C GLY A 11 -0.82 -2.68 22.01
N LYS A 12 -0.48 -2.67 23.29
CA LYS A 12 0.84 -2.21 23.76
C LYS A 12 1.97 -3.11 23.24
N CYS A 13 1.75 -4.43 23.24
CA CYS A 13 2.72 -5.39 22.71
C CYS A 13 2.95 -5.18 21.21
N ILE A 14 1.89 -4.92 20.45
CA ILE A 14 2.00 -4.62 19.02
C ILE A 14 2.83 -3.36 18.81
N GLN A 15 2.54 -2.28 19.55
CA GLN A 15 3.28 -1.02 19.42
C GLN A 15 4.75 -1.16 19.77
N ALA A 16 5.10 -2.06 20.68
CA ALA A 16 6.48 -2.33 21.10
C ALA A 16 7.19 -3.34 20.18
N ASP A 17 6.47 -4.03 19.31
CA ASP A 17 7.03 -5.04 18.41
C ASP A 17 7.89 -4.38 17.33
N PRO A 18 9.10 -4.92 17.04
CA PRO A 18 9.95 -4.36 15.98
C PRO A 18 9.30 -4.26 14.62
N ARG A 19 8.38 -5.17 14.29
CA ARG A 19 7.65 -5.15 13.00
C ARG A 19 6.76 -3.91 12.89
N TYR A 20 6.10 -3.52 13.98
CA TYR A 20 5.30 -2.30 14.04
C TYR A 20 6.18 -1.05 13.89
N GLN A 21 7.29 -1.00 14.60
CA GLN A 21 8.22 0.14 14.55
C GLN A 21 8.86 0.28 13.17
N GLN A 22 9.25 -0.82 12.55
CA GLN A 22 9.77 -0.84 11.18
C GLN A 22 8.72 -0.33 10.17
N TYR A 23 7.47 -0.75 10.34
CA TYR A 23 6.37 -0.29 9.50
C TYR A 23 6.16 1.22 9.65
N GLN A 24 6.13 1.75 10.87
CA GLN A 24 5.97 3.18 11.11
C GLN A 24 7.11 3.99 10.47
N GLN A 25 8.35 3.53 10.62
CA GLN A 25 9.50 4.21 10.01
C GLN A 25 9.45 4.16 8.49
N ALA A 26 9.16 2.99 7.92
CA ALA A 26 9.05 2.82 6.48
C ALA A 26 7.91 3.67 5.88
N LYS A 27 6.79 3.79 6.61
CA LYS A 27 5.68 4.65 6.22
C LYS A 27 6.09 6.11 6.21
N GLN A 28 6.77 6.57 7.26
CA GLN A 28 7.27 7.95 7.33
C GLN A 28 8.24 8.26 6.19
N ASN A 29 9.16 7.36 5.89
CA ASN A 29 10.12 7.53 4.80
C ASN A 29 9.42 7.56 3.44
N ASN A 30 8.42 6.72 3.24
CA ASN A 30 7.61 6.70 2.03
C ASN A 30 6.85 8.02 1.86
N ASP A 31 6.17 8.47 2.92
CA ASP A 31 5.37 9.71 2.89
C ASP A 31 6.25 10.95 2.68
N ALA A 32 7.48 10.93 3.17
CA ALA A 32 8.42 12.05 3.04
C ALA A 32 9.17 12.07 1.70
N ASP A 33 9.11 11.02 0.93
CA ASP A 33 9.75 10.95 -0.40
C ASP A 33 8.86 11.67 -1.43
N THR A 34 9.14 12.94 -1.64
CA THR A 34 8.32 13.81 -2.50
C THR A 34 8.24 13.28 -3.93
N ALA A 35 9.37 12.84 -4.50
CA ALA A 35 9.39 12.30 -5.86
C ALA A 35 8.53 11.05 -5.98
N LEU A 36 8.60 10.16 -4.99
CA LEU A 36 7.77 8.96 -4.94
C LEU A 36 6.28 9.32 -4.84
N GLN A 37 5.94 10.26 -3.96
CA GLN A 37 4.54 10.70 -3.78
C GLN A 37 3.98 11.33 -5.05
N GLU A 38 4.78 12.08 -5.79
CA GLU A 38 4.40 12.64 -7.10
C GLU A 38 4.13 11.52 -8.12
N GLN A 39 4.97 10.49 -8.15
CA GLN A 39 4.78 9.33 -9.03
C GLN A 39 3.51 8.56 -8.69
N ILE A 40 3.25 8.35 -7.41
CA ILE A 40 2.03 7.67 -6.94
C ILE A 40 0.79 8.49 -7.32
N GLY A 41 0.85 9.81 -7.14
CA GLY A 41 -0.23 10.73 -7.53
C GLY A 41 -0.52 10.67 -9.02
N ALA A 42 0.53 10.71 -9.85
CA ALA A 42 0.41 10.59 -11.30
C ALA A 42 -0.19 9.24 -11.71
N PHE A 43 0.24 8.15 -11.07
CA PHE A 43 -0.31 6.82 -11.31
C PHE A 43 -1.80 6.79 -10.99
N ASN A 44 -2.20 7.31 -9.84
CA ASN A 44 -3.60 7.33 -9.41
C ASN A 44 -4.47 8.14 -10.37
N MET A 45 -4.00 9.30 -10.83
CA MET A 45 -4.75 10.12 -11.79
C MET A 45 -4.93 9.42 -13.13
N LYS A 46 -3.90 8.76 -13.63
CA LYS A 46 -3.97 8.00 -14.88
C LYS A 46 -4.90 6.77 -14.74
N ARG A 47 -4.86 6.10 -13.59
CA ARG A 47 -5.75 4.99 -13.30
C ARG A 47 -7.22 5.44 -13.29
N MET A 48 -7.51 6.58 -12.69
CA MET A 48 -8.86 7.16 -12.68
C MET A 48 -9.30 7.54 -14.08
N SER A 49 -8.43 8.12 -14.89
CA SER A 49 -8.70 8.46 -16.29
C SER A 49 -8.98 7.20 -17.12
N TYR A 50 -8.19 6.15 -16.90
CA TYR A 50 -8.40 4.85 -17.55
C TYR A 50 -9.78 4.29 -17.23
N GLN A 51 -10.14 4.27 -15.94
CA GLN A 51 -11.42 3.74 -15.50
C GLN A 51 -12.59 4.54 -16.10
N ARG A 52 -12.47 5.86 -16.13
CA ARG A 52 -13.50 6.72 -16.72
C ARG A 52 -13.72 6.41 -18.20
N LYS A 53 -12.64 6.27 -18.96
CA LYS A 53 -12.72 5.97 -20.39
C LYS A 53 -13.30 4.58 -20.66
N MET A 54 -12.98 3.60 -19.80
CA MET A 54 -13.58 2.27 -19.86
C MET A 54 -15.09 2.32 -19.60
N ASP A 55 -15.52 3.11 -18.64
CA ASP A 55 -16.92 3.24 -18.26
C ASP A 55 -17.75 4.00 -19.32
N GLU A 56 -17.12 4.95 -20.02
CA GLU A 56 -17.80 5.73 -21.08
C GLU A 56 -17.98 4.90 -22.35
N ASP A 57 -16.92 4.70 -23.12
CA ASP A 57 -16.94 3.95 -24.36
C ASP A 57 -15.57 3.32 -24.62
N PRO A 58 -15.39 2.03 -24.27
CA PRO A 58 -14.10 1.38 -24.46
C PRO A 58 -13.68 1.25 -25.92
N GLU A 59 -14.61 1.14 -26.86
CA GLU A 59 -14.28 0.99 -28.27
C GLU A 59 -13.78 2.31 -28.87
N GLU A 60 -14.49 3.42 -28.61
CA GLU A 60 -14.09 4.74 -29.06
C GLU A 60 -12.77 5.18 -28.42
N ASN A 61 -12.54 4.80 -27.18
CA ASN A 61 -11.35 5.18 -26.41
C ASN A 61 -10.19 4.18 -26.54
N ALA A 62 -10.25 3.20 -27.44
CA ALA A 62 -9.30 2.10 -27.52
C ALA A 62 -7.83 2.54 -27.58
N GLU A 63 -7.49 3.54 -28.43
CA GLU A 63 -6.12 4.05 -28.53
C GLU A 63 -5.67 4.74 -27.25
N ALA A 64 -6.54 5.58 -26.68
CA ALA A 64 -6.26 6.28 -25.43
C ALA A 64 -6.05 5.29 -24.28
N LEU A 65 -6.83 4.22 -24.22
CA LEU A 65 -6.72 3.16 -23.23
C LEU A 65 -5.38 2.41 -23.36
N GLN A 66 -4.96 2.08 -24.59
CA GLN A 66 -3.66 1.45 -24.82
C GLN A 66 -2.50 2.34 -24.35
N THR A 67 -2.56 3.62 -24.65
CA THR A 67 -1.55 4.60 -24.22
C THR A 67 -1.49 4.68 -22.69
N LEU A 68 -2.65 4.76 -22.03
CA LEU A 68 -2.73 4.80 -20.59
C LEU A 68 -2.21 3.51 -19.94
N GLU A 69 -2.48 2.34 -20.53
CA GLU A 69 -1.93 1.07 -20.03
C GLU A 69 -0.41 1.08 -20.03
N LYS A 70 0.21 1.54 -21.11
CA LYS A 70 1.67 1.64 -21.23
C LYS A 70 2.24 2.62 -20.20
N GLU A 71 1.60 3.77 -20.04
CA GLU A 71 2.02 4.79 -19.07
C GLU A 71 1.87 4.28 -17.64
N LEU A 72 0.78 3.58 -17.33
CA LEU A 72 0.56 2.97 -16.02
C LEU A 72 1.61 1.90 -15.72
N ASP A 73 1.93 1.03 -16.67
CA ASP A 73 2.96 0.00 -16.50
C ASP A 73 4.32 0.62 -16.24
N ALA A 74 4.68 1.67 -16.98
CA ALA A 74 5.95 2.36 -16.80
C ALA A 74 6.05 3.02 -15.43
N LEU A 75 5.00 3.72 -14.98
CA LEU A 75 4.96 4.33 -13.66
C LEU A 75 4.98 3.30 -12.55
N TYR A 76 4.22 2.23 -12.68
CA TYR A 76 4.18 1.14 -11.70
C TYR A 76 5.56 0.52 -11.52
N THR A 77 6.25 0.24 -12.63
CA THR A 77 7.62 -0.29 -12.61
C THR A 77 8.58 0.64 -11.87
N GLU A 78 8.52 1.95 -12.16
CA GLU A 78 9.37 2.94 -11.49
C GLU A 78 9.06 3.04 -9.99
N ILE A 79 7.78 3.06 -9.62
CA ILE A 79 7.36 3.10 -8.21
C ILE A 79 7.89 1.89 -7.45
N LEU A 80 7.77 0.69 -8.03
CA LEU A 80 8.23 -0.55 -7.39
C LEU A 80 9.75 -0.64 -7.23
N LYS A 81 10.53 0.12 -8.01
CA LYS A 81 11.99 0.18 -7.88
C LYS A 81 12.45 1.13 -6.78
N ASN A 82 11.60 2.02 -6.32
CA ASN A 82 11.98 3.01 -5.31
C ASN A 82 12.28 2.30 -3.99
N PRO A 83 13.47 2.53 -3.37
CA PRO A 83 13.86 1.85 -2.13
C PRO A 83 12.89 2.09 -0.97
N ASN A 84 12.29 3.28 -0.87
CA ASN A 84 11.31 3.60 0.17
C ASN A 84 10.01 2.83 -0.05
N MET A 85 9.62 2.61 -1.31
CA MET A 85 8.45 1.79 -1.64
C MET A 85 8.70 0.31 -1.33
N VAL A 86 9.88 -0.20 -1.68
CA VAL A 86 10.29 -1.58 -1.37
C VAL A 86 10.27 -1.82 0.14
N ALA A 87 10.89 -0.93 0.91
CA ALA A 87 10.94 -1.03 2.37
C ALA A 87 9.53 -0.98 2.99
N PHE A 88 8.66 -0.11 2.47
CA PHE A 88 7.28 0.01 2.91
C PHE A 88 6.49 -1.29 2.65
N GLN A 89 6.60 -1.84 1.45
CA GLN A 89 5.91 -3.09 1.10
C GLN A 89 6.38 -4.27 1.95
N GLU A 90 7.68 -4.39 2.19
CA GLU A 90 8.23 -5.45 3.05
C GLU A 90 7.73 -5.32 4.49
N ALA A 91 7.76 -4.11 5.05
CA ALA A 91 7.28 -3.84 6.41
C ALA A 91 5.78 -4.09 6.53
N LYS A 92 5.00 -3.69 5.53
CA LYS A 92 3.55 -3.94 5.48
C LYS A 92 3.25 -5.43 5.44
N ASN A 93 3.99 -6.20 4.64
CA ASN A 93 3.81 -7.65 4.56
C ASN A 93 4.07 -8.33 5.90
N LYS A 94 5.07 -7.87 6.65
CA LYS A 94 5.34 -8.38 8.01
C LYS A 94 4.21 -8.06 8.97
N MET A 95 3.65 -6.85 8.89
CA MET A 95 2.49 -6.45 9.70
C MET A 95 1.25 -7.28 9.36
N ASP A 96 0.99 -7.50 8.06
CA ASP A 96 -0.13 -8.33 7.60
C ASP A 96 0.00 -9.77 8.11
N SER A 97 1.21 -10.33 8.09
CA SER A 97 1.51 -11.65 8.65
C SER A 97 1.21 -11.71 10.14
N MET A 98 1.63 -10.69 10.90
CA MET A 98 1.36 -10.61 12.34
C MET A 98 -0.14 -10.56 12.61
N THR A 99 -0.88 -9.76 11.87
CA THR A 99 -2.35 -9.64 11.98
C THR A 99 -3.02 -10.99 11.73
N LYS A 100 -2.59 -11.72 10.69
CA LYS A 100 -3.10 -13.05 10.38
C LYS A 100 -2.82 -14.05 11.50
N GLN A 101 -1.63 -14.00 12.10
CA GLN A 101 -1.26 -14.86 13.23
C GLN A 101 -2.13 -14.58 14.45
N ILE A 102 -2.38 -13.30 14.74
CA ILE A 102 -3.26 -12.88 15.85
C ILE A 102 -4.66 -13.41 15.60
N ASP A 103 -5.21 -13.21 14.39
CA ASP A 103 -6.54 -13.67 14.03
C ASP A 103 -6.67 -15.19 14.17
N ALA A 104 -5.64 -15.94 13.77
CA ALA A 104 -5.63 -17.40 13.91
C ALA A 104 -5.67 -17.85 15.38
N ILE A 105 -5.00 -17.11 16.26
CA ILE A 105 -4.94 -17.43 17.70
C ILE A 105 -6.27 -17.12 18.39
N ILE A 106 -6.90 -15.98 18.06
CA ILE A 106 -8.14 -15.54 18.73
C ILE A 106 -9.42 -16.06 18.08
N THR A 107 -9.33 -16.73 16.93
CA THR A 107 -10.50 -17.36 16.28
C THR A 107 -10.95 -18.57 17.08
N LEU A 108 -12.19 -18.54 17.49
CA LEU A 108 -12.80 -19.60 18.32
C LEU A 108 -13.56 -20.62 17.48
#